data_9996349bbff17b54d9d1eb7a9d033172
#
_entry.id   9996349bbff17b54d9d1eb7a9d033172
#
_cell.length_a   1.000
_cell.length_b   1.000
_cell.length_c   1.000
_cell.angle_alpha   90.00
_cell.angle_beta   90.00
_cell.angle_gamma   90.00
#
_symmetry.space_group_name_H-M   'P 1'
#
loop_
_entity.id
_entity.type
_entity.pdbx_description
1 polymer ?
#
loop_
_entity_poly.entity_id
_entity_poly.type
_entity_poly.pdbx_seq_one_letter_code
_entity_poly.pdbx_strand_id
1 'polypeptide(L)'
;PSETIIIPRNKGNVPTLLYIHVPFCEELCPYCSFNRVRFQEDLARAYFDALRKEIVMYKDLGYDFKALYAGGGTPTILIDELEKTVLLIREMFNITEISVETNPNHLTQDNINKLREMGVNRLSVGVQTFDDGLLKTIERYHKYGSGEDIKERLSYTQGNFQTLNVDMIFNFPTQSMEILEKDLSTIIELMV
;
A
#
# COMPACT_ATOMS: atom_id res chain seq x y z
N PRO A 1 -1.45 -11.93 31.07
CA PRO A 1 -0.99 -10.61 31.44
C PRO A 1 -0.65 -9.87 30.16
N SER A 2 -1.39 -8.80 29.84
CA SER A 2 -1.06 -7.91 28.73
C SER A 2 0.22 -7.17 29.13
N GLU A 3 1.32 -7.45 28.46
CA GLU A 3 2.52 -6.65 28.60
C GLU A 3 2.17 -5.24 28.12
N THR A 4 2.30 -4.27 29.00
CA THR A 4 2.13 -2.87 28.65
C THR A 4 3.33 -2.45 27.82
N ILE A 5 3.13 -2.26 26.52
CA ILE A 5 4.17 -1.73 25.63
C ILE A 5 4.39 -0.27 26.03
N ILE A 6 5.59 0.03 26.55
CA ILE A 6 5.99 1.40 26.88
C ILE A 6 6.73 1.98 25.67
N ILE A 7 6.09 2.91 24.98
CA ILE A 7 6.73 3.67 23.90
C ILE A 7 7.66 4.70 24.55
N PRO A 8 8.98 4.70 24.27
CA PRO A 8 9.90 5.66 24.86
C PRO A 8 9.61 7.08 24.35
N ARG A 9 9.81 8.08 25.20
CA ARG A 9 9.81 9.48 24.75
C ARG A 9 10.96 9.73 23.79
N ASN A 10 10.71 10.56 22.78
CA ASN A 10 11.77 10.98 21.86
C ASN A 10 12.86 11.77 22.62
N LYS A 11 14.11 11.34 22.48
CA LYS A 11 15.29 11.97 23.14
C LYS A 11 16.17 12.76 22.15
N GLY A 12 15.61 13.22 21.02
CA GLY A 12 16.32 14.08 20.08
C GLY A 12 16.89 13.40 18.83
N ASN A 13 16.97 12.06 18.77
CA ASN A 13 17.18 11.35 17.51
C ASN A 13 15.81 11.04 16.89
N VAL A 14 15.34 11.91 16.02
CA VAL A 14 13.99 11.84 15.47
C VAL A 14 13.96 10.82 14.33
N PRO A 15 13.18 9.71 14.42
CA PRO A 15 12.77 8.98 13.23
C PRO A 15 12.06 9.96 12.30
N THR A 16 12.50 10.07 11.06
CA THR A 16 11.89 10.97 10.08
C THR A 16 10.70 10.33 9.36
N LEU A 17 10.61 9.00 9.37
CA LEU A 17 9.58 8.21 8.71
C LEU A 17 8.61 7.61 9.72
N LEU A 18 7.31 7.83 9.49
CA LEU A 18 6.23 7.09 10.13
C LEU A 18 5.78 5.96 9.19
N TYR A 19 5.92 4.72 9.62
CA TYR A 19 5.31 3.58 8.94
C TYR A 19 3.99 3.22 9.63
N ILE A 20 2.91 3.18 8.87
CA ILE A 20 1.64 2.62 9.34
C ILE A 20 1.35 1.30 8.63
N HIS A 21 1.02 0.29 9.42
CA HIS A 21 0.71 -1.03 8.90
C HIS A 21 -0.79 -1.26 8.84
N VAL A 22 -1.34 -1.53 7.65
CA VAL A 22 -2.75 -1.89 7.47
C VAL A 22 -2.82 -3.37 7.11
N PRO A 23 -3.12 -4.28 8.06
CA PRO A 23 -2.92 -5.72 7.85
C PRO A 23 -4.02 -6.38 7.01
N PHE A 24 -5.02 -5.66 6.56
CA PHE A 24 -6.20 -6.24 5.93
C PHE A 24 -6.00 -6.48 4.44
N CYS A 25 -6.37 -7.71 4.00
CA CYS A 25 -6.47 -8.07 2.59
C CYS A 25 -7.84 -8.67 2.33
N GLU A 26 -8.44 -8.36 1.18
CA GLU A 26 -9.68 -9.02 0.75
C GLU A 26 -9.43 -10.52 0.53
N GLU A 27 -8.26 -10.89 -0.01
CA GLU A 27 -7.80 -12.27 -0.17
C GLU A 27 -6.36 -12.45 0.29
N LEU A 28 -6.07 -13.64 0.79
CA LEU A 28 -4.75 -13.98 1.32
C LEU A 28 -3.96 -14.75 0.26
N CYS A 29 -3.13 -14.05 -0.51
CA CYS A 29 -2.31 -14.67 -1.54
C CYS A 29 -1.38 -15.76 -0.97
N PRO A 30 -1.28 -16.95 -1.58
CA PRO A 30 -0.57 -18.10 -0.99
C PRO A 30 0.93 -17.89 -0.81
N TYR A 31 1.55 -17.00 -1.61
CA TYR A 31 2.98 -16.70 -1.54
C TYR A 31 3.35 -15.64 -0.50
N CYS A 32 2.37 -14.90 0.03
CA CYS A 32 2.64 -13.72 0.86
C CYS A 32 2.96 -14.12 2.30
N SER A 33 4.12 -13.69 2.80
CA SER A 33 4.60 -13.92 4.17
C SER A 33 4.41 -12.74 5.12
N PHE A 34 3.83 -11.62 4.64
CA PHE A 34 3.61 -10.45 5.47
C PHE A 34 2.56 -10.70 6.56
N ASN A 35 2.61 -9.89 7.62
CA ASN A 35 1.60 -9.88 8.66
C ASN A 35 0.28 -9.35 8.09
N ARG A 36 -0.66 -10.23 7.82
CA ARG A 36 -1.93 -9.91 7.18
C ARG A 36 -3.08 -10.79 7.69
N VAL A 37 -4.26 -10.24 7.65
CA VAL A 37 -5.50 -10.92 8.03
C VAL A 37 -6.56 -10.70 6.95
N ARG A 38 -7.54 -11.61 6.87
CA ARG A 38 -8.67 -11.44 5.95
C ARG A 38 -9.50 -10.24 6.36
N PHE A 39 -9.90 -9.44 5.40
CA PHE A 39 -10.70 -8.24 5.61
C PHE A 39 -12.06 -8.57 6.26
N GLN A 40 -12.36 -7.84 7.31
CA GLN A 40 -13.66 -7.75 7.96
C GLN A 40 -13.89 -6.28 8.29
N GLU A 41 -14.95 -5.68 7.74
CA GLU A 41 -15.13 -4.23 7.75
C GLU A 41 -15.14 -3.64 9.16
N ASP A 42 -15.93 -4.21 10.08
CA ASP A 42 -16.05 -3.71 11.46
C ASP A 42 -14.70 -3.77 12.19
N LEU A 43 -13.95 -4.88 12.00
CA LEU A 43 -12.63 -5.03 12.58
C LEU A 43 -11.64 -4.02 12.00
N ALA A 44 -11.69 -3.79 10.70
CA ALA A 44 -10.80 -2.85 10.03
C ALA A 44 -11.09 -1.41 10.48
N ARG A 45 -12.36 -1.01 10.60
CA ARG A 45 -12.74 0.31 11.11
C ARG A 45 -12.27 0.51 12.55
N ALA A 46 -12.50 -0.48 13.43
CA ALA A 46 -12.00 -0.44 14.81
C ALA A 46 -10.46 -0.35 14.89
N TYR A 47 -9.76 -1.05 13.98
CA TYR A 47 -8.31 -0.97 13.85
C TYR A 47 -7.84 0.45 13.47
N PHE A 48 -8.45 1.07 12.45
CA PHE A 48 -8.11 2.43 12.06
C PHE A 48 -8.37 3.45 13.19
N ASP A 49 -9.43 3.26 13.97
CA ASP A 49 -9.68 4.09 15.17
C ASP A 49 -8.58 3.92 16.22
N ALA A 50 -8.12 2.70 16.46
CA ALA A 50 -7.01 2.43 17.36
C ALA A 50 -5.68 3.00 16.83
N LEU A 51 -5.41 2.84 15.55
CA LEU A 51 -4.23 3.39 14.87
C LEU A 51 -4.15 4.92 15.00
N ARG A 52 -5.26 5.63 14.79
CA ARG A 52 -5.31 7.08 15.00
C ARG A 52 -5.00 7.50 16.44
N LYS A 53 -5.47 6.74 17.42
CA LYS A 53 -5.13 6.98 18.84
C LYS A 53 -3.64 6.76 19.10
N GLU A 54 -3.06 5.71 18.52
CA GLU A 54 -1.62 5.44 18.63
C GLU A 54 -0.79 6.57 18.02
N ILE A 55 -1.19 7.10 16.86
CA ILE A 55 -0.52 8.24 16.20
C ILE A 55 -0.51 9.47 17.13
N VAL A 56 -1.64 9.77 17.79
CA VAL A 56 -1.73 10.86 18.79
C VAL A 56 -0.75 10.64 19.92
N MET A 57 -0.64 9.41 20.44
CA MET A 57 0.32 9.09 21.50
C MET A 57 1.77 9.37 21.10
N TYR A 58 2.16 9.08 19.85
CA TYR A 58 3.50 9.42 19.34
C TYR A 58 3.75 10.93 19.33
N LYS A 59 2.74 11.72 18.94
CA LYS A 59 2.83 13.19 19.00
C LYS A 59 3.04 13.67 20.44
N ASP A 60 2.27 13.17 21.39
CA ASP A 60 2.35 13.54 22.82
C ASP A 60 3.70 13.14 23.45
N LEU A 61 4.35 12.10 22.90
CA LEU A 61 5.68 11.67 23.29
C LEU A 61 6.81 12.51 22.67
N GLY A 62 6.47 13.53 21.85
CA GLY A 62 7.42 14.44 21.24
C GLY A 62 8.02 13.96 19.92
N TYR A 63 7.42 12.98 19.25
CA TYR A 63 7.84 12.59 17.92
C TYR A 63 7.39 13.63 16.88
N ASP A 64 8.22 13.84 15.85
CA ASP A 64 7.93 14.73 14.72
C ASP A 64 8.41 14.06 13.42
N PHE A 65 7.46 13.55 12.65
CA PHE A 65 7.73 12.81 11.40
C PHE A 65 7.72 13.76 10.21
N LYS A 66 8.51 13.43 9.16
CA LYS A 66 8.60 14.19 7.91
C LYS A 66 8.09 13.42 6.71
N ALA A 67 8.02 12.10 6.83
CA ALA A 67 7.51 11.22 5.80
C ALA A 67 6.54 10.19 6.38
N LEU A 68 5.58 9.76 5.55
CA LEU A 68 4.61 8.70 5.85
C LEU A 68 4.75 7.57 4.83
N TYR A 69 4.79 6.35 5.31
CA TYR A 69 4.64 5.15 4.49
C TYR A 69 3.46 4.31 5.02
N ALA A 70 2.43 4.17 4.21
CA ALA A 70 1.30 3.29 4.49
C ALA A 70 1.44 2.00 3.69
N GLY A 71 1.68 0.89 4.39
CA GLY A 71 1.94 -0.42 3.81
C GLY A 71 1.26 -1.55 4.55
N GLY A 72 1.57 -2.79 4.15
CA GLY A 72 1.12 -4.01 4.82
C GLY A 72 0.31 -4.96 3.95
N GLY A 73 -0.95 -5.16 4.28
CA GLY A 73 -1.87 -5.96 3.49
C GLY A 73 -2.38 -5.18 2.28
N THR A 74 -3.32 -4.28 2.51
CA THR A 74 -3.85 -3.38 1.48
C THR A 74 -4.32 -2.07 2.12
N PRO A 75 -3.47 -1.04 2.23
CA PRO A 75 -3.83 0.22 2.89
C PRO A 75 -5.09 0.89 2.33
N THR A 76 -5.35 0.73 1.04
CA THR A 76 -6.49 1.32 0.33
C THR A 76 -7.80 0.52 0.46
N ILE A 77 -7.83 -0.52 1.30
CA ILE A 77 -9.00 -1.40 1.44
C ILE A 77 -10.25 -0.67 1.99
N LEU A 78 -10.04 0.33 2.84
CA LEU A 78 -11.01 1.31 3.29
C LEU A 78 -10.43 2.69 3.03
N ILE A 79 -10.63 3.19 1.82
CA ILE A 79 -10.02 4.45 1.38
C ILE A 79 -10.47 5.65 2.22
N ASP A 80 -11.70 5.64 2.73
CA ASP A 80 -12.25 6.65 3.63
C ASP A 80 -11.55 6.67 5.00
N GLU A 81 -11.20 5.51 5.54
CA GLU A 81 -10.46 5.41 6.80
C GLU A 81 -8.98 5.77 6.63
N LEU A 82 -8.37 5.38 5.50
CA LEU A 82 -7.02 5.82 5.14
C LEU A 82 -6.97 7.35 5.03
N GLU A 83 -7.93 7.95 4.34
CA GLU A 83 -8.03 9.40 4.18
C GLU A 83 -8.08 10.12 5.52
N LYS A 84 -9.00 9.75 6.42
CA LYS A 84 -9.10 10.31 7.78
C LYS A 84 -7.77 10.19 8.53
N THR A 85 -7.08 9.06 8.38
CA THR A 85 -5.81 8.79 9.06
C THR A 85 -4.67 9.65 8.51
N VAL A 86 -4.56 9.76 7.18
CA VAL A 86 -3.53 10.59 6.52
C VAL A 86 -3.76 12.07 6.82
N LEU A 87 -5.00 12.55 6.81
CA LEU A 87 -5.33 13.94 7.14
C LEU A 87 -4.97 14.26 8.60
N LEU A 88 -5.27 13.36 9.55
CA LEU A 88 -4.85 13.51 10.94
C LEU A 88 -3.32 13.60 11.06
N ILE A 89 -2.59 12.72 10.38
CA ILE A 89 -1.11 12.73 10.38
C ILE A 89 -0.58 14.06 9.85
N ARG A 90 -1.13 14.57 8.75
CA ARG A 90 -0.73 15.85 8.15
C ARG A 90 -1.05 17.06 9.03
N GLU A 91 -2.13 17.01 9.80
CA GLU A 91 -2.47 18.04 10.78
C GLU A 91 -1.47 18.06 11.94
N MET A 92 -1.04 16.88 12.40
CA MET A 92 -0.18 16.73 13.55
C MET A 92 1.30 16.91 13.27
N PHE A 93 1.75 16.53 12.05
CA PHE A 93 3.15 16.47 11.65
C PHE A 93 3.36 17.23 10.34
N ASN A 94 4.56 17.80 10.16
CA ASN A 94 4.93 18.47 8.91
C ASN A 94 5.41 17.44 7.87
N ILE A 95 4.47 16.62 7.38
CA ILE A 95 4.75 15.57 6.40
C ILE A 95 4.93 16.17 5.00
N THR A 96 6.03 15.84 4.35
CA THR A 96 6.38 16.28 2.98
C THR A 96 6.31 15.16 1.95
N GLU A 97 6.42 13.90 2.40
CA GLU A 97 6.40 12.73 1.53
C GLU A 97 5.40 11.70 2.04
N ILE A 98 4.51 11.23 1.18
CA ILE A 98 3.49 10.24 1.49
C ILE A 98 3.56 9.13 0.45
N SER A 99 3.94 7.95 0.90
CA SER A 99 3.95 6.72 0.10
C SER A 99 2.82 5.79 0.54
N VAL A 100 2.10 5.24 -0.41
CA VAL A 100 0.99 4.30 -0.16
C VAL A 100 1.14 3.06 -1.03
N GLU A 101 0.93 1.88 -0.44
CA GLU A 101 0.80 0.63 -1.18
C GLU A 101 -0.67 0.37 -1.55
N THR A 102 -0.89 -0.26 -2.69
CA THR A 102 -2.22 -0.63 -3.18
C THR A 102 -2.19 -1.88 -4.06
N ASN A 103 -3.35 -2.32 -4.52
CA ASN A 103 -3.51 -3.39 -5.48
C ASN A 103 -4.21 -2.88 -6.77
N PRO A 104 -4.05 -3.58 -7.91
CA PRO A 104 -4.60 -3.12 -9.19
C PRO A 104 -6.12 -2.88 -9.19
N ASN A 105 -6.90 -3.67 -8.45
CA ASN A 105 -8.35 -3.49 -8.36
C ASN A 105 -8.79 -2.21 -7.63
N HIS A 106 -7.90 -1.59 -6.87
CA HIS A 106 -8.13 -0.32 -6.18
C HIS A 106 -7.73 0.90 -7.02
N LEU A 107 -7.15 0.71 -8.19
CA LEU A 107 -6.86 1.79 -9.14
C LEU A 107 -8.13 2.22 -9.88
N THR A 108 -9.09 2.74 -9.15
CA THR A 108 -10.28 3.39 -9.71
C THR A 108 -10.07 4.90 -9.76
N GLN A 109 -10.75 5.60 -10.67
CA GLN A 109 -10.61 7.05 -10.79
C GLN A 109 -10.93 7.77 -9.47
N ASP A 110 -11.93 7.29 -8.72
CA ASP A 110 -12.30 7.84 -7.41
C ASP A 110 -11.18 7.67 -6.38
N ASN A 111 -10.60 6.48 -6.27
CA ASN A 111 -9.49 6.22 -5.35
C ASN A 111 -8.23 7.02 -5.75
N ILE A 112 -7.93 7.13 -7.04
CA ILE A 112 -6.79 7.92 -7.52
C ILE A 112 -6.97 9.39 -7.13
N ASN A 113 -8.17 9.95 -7.32
CA ASN A 113 -8.47 11.31 -6.91
C ASN A 113 -8.31 11.51 -5.41
N LYS A 114 -8.87 10.63 -4.58
CA LYS A 114 -8.71 10.69 -3.12
C LYS A 114 -7.25 10.59 -2.67
N LEU A 115 -6.48 9.67 -3.26
CA LEU A 115 -5.05 9.54 -2.96
C LEU A 115 -4.28 10.84 -3.28
N ARG A 116 -4.61 11.49 -4.40
CA ARG A 116 -4.02 12.80 -4.76
C ARG A 116 -4.42 13.90 -3.78
N GLU A 117 -5.69 13.97 -3.40
CA GLU A 117 -6.22 14.93 -2.43
C GLU A 117 -5.59 14.76 -1.04
N MET A 118 -5.32 13.52 -0.64
CA MET A 118 -4.53 13.22 0.57
C MET A 118 -3.09 13.71 0.47
N GLY A 119 -2.58 14.02 -0.73
CA GLY A 119 -1.20 14.45 -0.98
C GLY A 119 -0.22 13.29 -1.16
N VAL A 120 -0.69 12.12 -1.57
CA VAL A 120 0.19 10.99 -1.89
C VAL A 120 1.13 11.37 -3.03
N ASN A 121 2.43 11.23 -2.80
CA ASN A 121 3.48 11.51 -3.81
C ASN A 121 3.90 10.24 -4.53
N ARG A 122 3.97 9.13 -3.83
CA ARG A 122 4.39 7.82 -4.34
C ARG A 122 3.32 6.79 -4.11
N LEU A 123 2.88 6.16 -5.20
CA LEU A 123 1.97 5.00 -5.16
C LEU A 123 2.72 3.75 -5.58
N SER A 124 2.69 2.69 -4.77
CA SER A 124 3.25 1.38 -5.09
C SER A 124 2.12 0.38 -5.32
N VAL A 125 2.15 -0.29 -6.46
CA VAL A 125 1.09 -1.21 -6.88
C VAL A 125 1.61 -2.64 -6.92
N GLY A 126 1.04 -3.51 -6.11
CA GLY A 126 1.37 -4.94 -6.11
C GLY A 126 0.83 -5.64 -7.36
N VAL A 127 1.62 -5.75 -8.42
CA VAL A 127 1.26 -6.39 -9.70
C VAL A 127 1.69 -7.84 -9.73
N GLN A 128 2.93 -8.10 -9.41
CA GLN A 128 3.63 -9.39 -9.33
C GLN A 128 4.02 -9.98 -10.70
N THR A 129 3.15 -9.98 -11.70
CA THR A 129 3.36 -10.40 -13.09
C THR A 129 2.20 -9.91 -13.96
N PHE A 130 2.40 -9.81 -15.26
CA PHE A 130 1.34 -9.57 -16.25
C PHE A 130 0.93 -10.86 -16.97
N ASP A 131 1.56 -11.98 -16.66
CA ASP A 131 1.22 -13.28 -17.26
C ASP A 131 -0.02 -13.89 -16.57
N ASP A 132 -1.07 -14.13 -17.36
CA ASP A 132 -2.34 -14.68 -16.86
C ASP A 132 -2.20 -16.08 -16.24
N GLY A 133 -1.26 -16.89 -16.73
CA GLY A 133 -1.00 -18.23 -16.20
C GLY A 133 -0.40 -18.14 -14.80
N LEU A 134 0.59 -17.27 -14.61
CA LEU A 134 1.19 -17.00 -13.31
C LEU A 134 0.19 -16.33 -12.36
N LEU A 135 -0.59 -15.34 -12.84
CA LEU A 135 -1.64 -14.71 -12.04
C LEU A 135 -2.67 -15.72 -11.50
N LYS A 136 -3.05 -16.71 -12.32
CA LYS A 136 -3.92 -17.82 -11.88
C LYS A 136 -3.23 -18.70 -10.84
N THR A 137 -1.97 -19.05 -11.06
CA THR A 137 -1.18 -19.90 -10.14
C THR A 137 -1.03 -19.28 -8.76
N ILE A 138 -0.88 -17.96 -8.68
CA ILE A 138 -0.75 -17.22 -7.41
C ILE A 138 -2.08 -16.68 -6.88
N GLU A 139 -3.20 -17.12 -7.42
CA GLU A 139 -4.56 -16.79 -7.00
C GLU A 139 -4.90 -15.30 -7.06
N ARG A 140 -4.35 -14.59 -8.07
CA ARG A 140 -4.58 -13.15 -8.26
C ARG A 140 -5.51 -12.81 -9.43
N TYR A 141 -5.59 -13.69 -10.43
CA TYR A 141 -6.32 -13.42 -11.67
C TYR A 141 -7.79 -13.04 -11.45
N HIS A 142 -8.51 -13.81 -10.65
CA HIS A 142 -9.95 -13.61 -10.45
C HIS A 142 -10.29 -12.28 -9.77
N LYS A 143 -9.40 -11.80 -8.93
CA LYS A 143 -9.61 -10.59 -8.15
C LYS A 143 -9.07 -9.34 -8.82
N TYR A 144 -7.86 -9.42 -9.36
CA TYR A 144 -7.15 -8.25 -9.86
C TYR A 144 -7.29 -8.07 -11.37
N GLY A 145 -7.84 -9.07 -12.07
CA GLY A 145 -8.02 -9.09 -13.51
C GLY A 145 -6.87 -9.78 -14.25
N SER A 146 -6.96 -9.79 -15.57
CA SER A 146 -5.90 -10.23 -16.47
C SER A 146 -4.70 -9.26 -16.45
N GLY A 147 -3.58 -9.70 -17.01
CA GLY A 147 -2.44 -8.81 -17.23
C GLY A 147 -2.80 -7.56 -18.04
N GLU A 148 -3.72 -7.69 -19.00
CA GLU A 148 -4.20 -6.57 -19.81
C GLU A 148 -5.06 -5.59 -18.99
N ASP A 149 -5.98 -6.09 -18.15
CA ASP A 149 -6.76 -5.25 -17.22
C ASP A 149 -5.84 -4.47 -16.27
N ILE A 150 -4.78 -5.11 -15.78
CA ILE A 150 -3.79 -4.48 -14.90
C ILE A 150 -3.04 -3.37 -15.63
N LYS A 151 -2.59 -3.61 -16.88
CA LYS A 151 -1.93 -2.60 -17.72
C LYS A 151 -2.82 -1.40 -17.98
N GLU A 152 -4.09 -1.62 -18.33
CA GLU A 152 -5.05 -0.56 -18.55
C GLU A 152 -5.17 0.34 -17.31
N ARG A 153 -5.31 -0.26 -16.12
CA ARG A 153 -5.39 0.48 -14.86
C ARG A 153 -4.13 1.26 -14.55
N LEU A 154 -2.97 0.69 -14.79
CA LEU A 154 -1.70 1.40 -14.62
C LEU A 154 -1.57 2.56 -15.60
N SER A 155 -1.97 2.37 -16.87
CA SER A 155 -1.89 3.40 -17.91
C SER A 155 -2.65 4.67 -17.53
N TYR A 156 -3.89 4.58 -17.04
CA TYR A 156 -4.62 5.78 -16.64
C TYR A 156 -4.23 6.30 -15.24
N THR A 157 -3.45 5.52 -14.47
CA THR A 157 -2.88 5.96 -13.20
C THR A 157 -1.61 6.79 -13.39
N GLN A 158 -0.92 6.65 -14.53
CA GLN A 158 0.28 7.42 -14.87
C GLN A 158 0.06 8.92 -14.80
N GLY A 159 1.10 9.66 -14.40
CA GLY A 159 1.07 11.12 -14.31
C GLY A 159 0.23 11.68 -13.16
N ASN A 160 -0.45 10.82 -12.38
CA ASN A 160 -1.23 11.25 -11.21
C ASN A 160 -0.38 11.40 -9.94
N PHE A 161 0.79 10.76 -9.88
CA PHE A 161 1.72 10.77 -8.75
C PHE A 161 3.12 11.13 -9.22
N GLN A 162 3.97 11.65 -8.33
CA GLN A 162 5.38 11.91 -8.65
C GLN A 162 6.11 10.61 -8.98
N THR A 163 5.75 9.52 -8.30
CA THR A 163 6.27 8.19 -8.56
C THR A 163 5.13 7.18 -8.54
N LEU A 164 4.98 6.46 -9.64
CA LEU A 164 4.19 5.25 -9.72
C LEU A 164 5.17 4.07 -9.77
N ASN A 165 5.09 3.17 -8.80
CA ASN A 165 5.94 2.00 -8.69
C ASN A 165 5.10 0.73 -8.83
N VAL A 166 5.65 -0.30 -9.47
CA VAL A 166 5.04 -1.62 -9.54
C VAL A 166 5.93 -2.64 -8.85
N ASP A 167 5.33 -3.44 -7.98
CA ASP A 167 6.03 -4.52 -7.30
C ASP A 167 5.87 -5.79 -8.13
N MET A 168 7.01 -6.39 -8.52
CA MET A 168 7.07 -7.59 -9.34
C MET A 168 7.74 -8.72 -8.58
N ILE A 169 7.29 -9.94 -8.84
CA ILE A 169 7.94 -11.15 -8.36
C ILE A 169 8.55 -11.87 -9.55
N PHE A 170 9.79 -12.31 -9.41
CA PHE A 170 10.46 -13.15 -10.40
C PHE A 170 10.85 -14.52 -9.79
N ASN A 171 11.23 -15.43 -10.66
CA ASN A 171 11.62 -16.79 -10.27
C ASN A 171 10.45 -17.64 -9.70
N PHE A 172 9.25 -17.47 -10.27
CA PHE A 172 8.20 -18.46 -10.03
C PHE A 172 8.58 -19.83 -10.59
N PRO A 173 8.19 -20.94 -9.97
CA PRO A 173 8.57 -22.29 -10.42
C PRO A 173 8.25 -22.62 -11.89
N THR A 174 7.23 -21.97 -12.47
CA THR A 174 6.80 -22.16 -13.86
C THR A 174 7.11 -20.97 -14.77
N GLN A 175 7.84 -19.97 -14.27
CA GLN A 175 8.18 -18.79 -15.07
C GLN A 175 9.33 -19.10 -16.05
N SER A 176 9.09 -18.91 -17.34
CA SER A 176 10.15 -18.92 -18.36
C SER A 176 10.83 -17.56 -18.46
N MET A 177 12.01 -17.52 -19.10
CA MET A 177 12.70 -16.26 -19.42
C MET A 177 11.85 -15.36 -20.31
N GLU A 178 11.10 -15.94 -21.24
CA GLU A 178 10.19 -15.19 -22.14
C GLU A 178 9.08 -14.46 -21.38
N ILE A 179 8.51 -15.09 -20.33
CA ILE A 179 7.52 -14.45 -19.47
C ILE A 179 8.16 -13.29 -18.70
N LEU A 180 9.34 -13.50 -18.13
CA LEU A 180 10.05 -12.44 -17.39
C LEU A 180 10.41 -11.26 -18.32
N GLU A 181 10.93 -11.54 -19.50
CA GLU A 181 11.28 -10.50 -20.50
C GLU A 181 10.03 -9.72 -20.95
N LYS A 182 8.89 -10.39 -21.09
CA LYS A 182 7.61 -9.74 -21.41
C LYS A 182 7.13 -8.85 -20.27
N ASP A 183 7.22 -9.32 -19.02
CA ASP A 183 6.89 -8.53 -17.84
C ASP A 183 7.75 -7.25 -17.78
N LEU A 184 9.07 -7.38 -17.96
CA LEU A 184 10.01 -6.25 -17.96
C LEU A 184 9.73 -5.27 -19.11
N SER A 185 9.47 -5.79 -20.32
CA SER A 185 9.11 -4.96 -21.47
C SER A 185 7.83 -4.18 -21.22
N THR A 186 6.84 -4.80 -20.58
CA THR A 186 5.58 -4.13 -20.20
C THR A 186 5.82 -2.98 -19.20
N ILE A 187 6.70 -3.17 -18.22
CA ILE A 187 7.06 -2.11 -17.25
C ILE A 187 7.73 -0.92 -17.98
N ILE A 188 8.65 -1.23 -18.92
CA ILE A 188 9.34 -0.19 -19.70
C ILE A 188 8.35 0.58 -20.59
N GLU A 189 7.42 -0.12 -21.25
CA GLU A 189 6.37 0.51 -22.06
C GLU A 189 5.45 1.41 -21.23
N LEU A 190 5.12 0.97 -20.03
CA LEU A 190 4.30 1.73 -19.08
C LEU A 190 5.08 2.85 -18.38
N MET A 191 6.39 2.94 -18.54
CA MET A 191 7.25 3.94 -17.86
C MET A 191 6.99 4.05 -16.34
N VAL A 192 6.85 2.92 -15.67
CA VAL A 192 6.61 2.79 -14.22
C VAL A 192 7.76 2.08 -13.53
#